data_71fa4100729210258b0a1b1892c414d4
#
_entry.id   71fa4100729210258b0a1b1892c414d4
#
_cell.length_a   1.000
_cell.length_b   1.000
_cell.length_c   1.000
_cell.angle_alpha   90.00
_cell.angle_beta   90.00
_cell.angle_gamma   90.00
#
_symmetry.space_group_name_H-M   'P 1'
#
loop_
_entity.id
_entity.type
_entity.pdbx_description
1 polymer ?
#
loop_
_entity_poly.entity_id
_entity_poly.type
_entity_poly.pdbx_seq_one_letter_code
_entity_poly.pdbx_strand_id
1 'polypeptide(L)'
;MDWTPGGLSDDVEDRRGDSGGGGGFGGFGGGGGGGLGIVGVVVLVIISLMTGRNYIGSYLGSGGATTQQQAPPSSQYGPGGQASSAGAVSQSPGEDRSAQLVSYVLGDAQKFWAGTLQEQGVQYRRAKVVLYRNATYSGCGTAQSQVGPFYCPADQKIYMDLSFWDELAKLGGGSSEFAQAYVVAHELGHHIQNLLGTEQKVERSNAQNPSGRNHLSVEVELQADCFAGVWAKSGEASGHIHTDDIAGGLKAAAAVGDNHLQGMQGGTVRPDTFTHGSSADREKWFNRGLSGGTIDSCNTFAGGE
;
A
#
# COMPACT_ATOMS: atom_id res chain seq x y z
N MET A 1 -12.60 4.71 -17.44
CA MET A 1 -13.62 4.79 -16.37
C MET A 1 -14.21 6.20 -16.32
N ASP A 2 -15.49 6.29 -15.97
CA ASP A 2 -16.19 7.57 -15.89
C ASP A 2 -16.22 8.04 -14.44
N TRP A 3 -15.61 9.18 -14.18
CA TRP A 3 -15.62 9.82 -12.87
C TRP A 3 -15.55 11.33 -13.02
N THR A 4 -16.06 12.03 -12.02
CA THR A 4 -16.04 13.50 -12.02
C THR A 4 -15.13 14.00 -10.91
N PRO A 5 -14.13 14.83 -11.19
CA PRO A 5 -13.33 15.48 -10.16
C PRO A 5 -14.22 16.26 -9.20
N GLY A 6 -14.16 15.95 -7.90
CA GLY A 6 -15.03 16.53 -6.87
C GLY A 6 -14.28 17.09 -5.66
N GLY A 7 -12.95 17.21 -5.74
CA GLY A 7 -12.11 17.57 -4.61
C GLY A 7 -11.78 16.37 -3.73
N LEU A 8 -11.18 16.62 -2.57
CA LEU A 8 -10.80 15.60 -1.60
C LEU A 8 -11.91 15.43 -0.57
N SER A 9 -12.25 14.17 -0.28
CA SER A 9 -13.22 13.83 0.77
C SER A 9 -12.56 13.86 2.16
N ASP A 10 -13.36 13.77 3.21
CA ASP A 10 -12.90 13.71 4.61
C ASP A 10 -12.10 12.43 4.92
N ASP A 11 -12.13 11.43 4.02
CA ASP A 11 -11.31 10.22 4.12
C ASP A 11 -9.89 10.40 3.57
N VAL A 12 -9.56 11.57 3.01
CA VAL A 12 -8.23 11.90 2.49
C VAL A 12 -7.51 12.84 3.45
N GLU A 13 -6.38 12.40 3.98
CA GLU A 13 -5.43 13.22 4.73
C GLU A 13 -4.31 13.65 3.78
N ASP A 14 -4.39 14.85 3.24
CA ASP A 14 -3.37 15.37 2.31
C ASP A 14 -2.20 15.99 3.09
N ARG A 15 -1.11 15.24 3.17
CA ARG A 15 0.16 15.66 3.80
C ARG A 15 1.26 15.97 2.77
N ARG A 16 0.92 16.08 1.47
CA ARG A 16 1.90 16.37 0.40
C ARG A 16 2.59 17.72 0.57
N GLY A 17 1.93 18.66 1.25
CA GLY A 17 2.50 19.97 1.59
C GLY A 17 3.32 19.99 2.87
N ASP A 18 3.31 18.93 3.65
CA ASP A 18 4.10 18.87 4.87
C ASP A 18 5.59 18.80 4.47
N SER A 19 6.28 19.90 4.63
CA SER A 19 7.74 19.88 4.50
C SER A 19 8.24 18.90 5.55
N GLY A 20 8.92 17.83 5.14
CA GLY A 20 9.62 16.88 6.00
C GLY A 20 10.67 17.64 6.84
N GLY A 21 10.18 18.50 7.73
CA GLY A 21 10.92 19.30 8.65
C GLY A 21 11.53 18.41 9.70
N GLY A 22 12.85 18.41 9.79
CA GLY A 22 13.59 17.97 10.96
C GLY A 22 13.11 18.73 12.19
N GLY A 23 11.97 18.30 12.74
CA GLY A 23 11.43 18.72 14.02
C GLY A 23 12.03 17.81 15.08
N GLY A 24 12.75 18.42 16.02
CA GLY A 24 13.56 17.84 17.05
C GLY A 24 12.95 16.62 17.75
N PHE A 25 13.77 15.64 17.97
CA PHE A 25 13.57 14.51 18.86
C PHE A 25 13.32 15.04 20.30
N GLY A 26 12.02 15.25 20.61
CA GLY A 26 11.56 15.44 21.99
C GLY A 26 11.05 14.10 22.50
N GLY A 27 11.76 13.50 23.44
CA GLY A 27 11.59 12.14 23.93
C GLY A 27 10.17 11.75 24.30
N PHE A 28 9.80 10.53 23.88
CA PHE A 28 8.83 9.69 24.58
C PHE A 28 9.48 8.33 24.84
N GLY A 29 9.97 8.17 26.07
CA GLY A 29 10.29 6.86 26.61
C GLY A 29 8.98 6.16 27.00
N GLY A 30 8.80 4.92 26.56
CA GLY A 30 7.68 4.09 26.93
C GLY A 30 7.76 2.76 26.20
N GLY A 31 8.19 1.70 26.90
CA GLY A 31 8.43 0.36 26.36
C GLY A 31 7.16 -0.32 25.83
N GLY A 32 7.37 -1.13 24.82
CA GLY A 32 6.41 -2.05 24.23
C GLY A 32 7.04 -2.67 23.00
N GLY A 33 7.55 -3.91 23.11
CA GLY A 33 8.12 -4.66 22.01
C GLY A 33 7.03 -5.07 21.02
N GLY A 34 6.70 -4.20 20.09
CA GLY A 34 5.89 -4.52 18.91
C GLY A 34 6.83 -4.79 17.73
N GLY A 35 7.01 -6.06 17.39
CA GLY A 35 7.63 -6.43 16.12
C GLY A 35 6.78 -5.88 14.96
N LEU A 36 7.43 -5.51 13.84
CA LEU A 36 6.72 -5.20 12.60
C LEU A 36 5.82 -6.38 12.24
N GLY A 37 4.53 -6.13 12.05
CA GLY A 37 3.61 -7.12 11.49
C GLY A 37 4.05 -7.58 10.10
N ILE A 38 3.42 -8.61 9.57
CA ILE A 38 3.78 -9.22 8.27
C ILE A 38 3.90 -8.17 7.17
N VAL A 39 3.00 -7.20 7.15
CA VAL A 39 3.00 -6.08 6.17
C VAL A 39 4.30 -5.27 6.27
N GLY A 40 4.78 -4.97 7.48
CA GLY A 40 6.05 -4.23 7.64
C GLY A 40 7.27 -5.02 7.17
N VAL A 41 7.24 -6.35 7.26
CA VAL A 41 8.33 -7.21 6.75
C VAL A 41 8.26 -7.27 5.22
N VAL A 42 7.07 -7.40 4.65
CA VAL A 42 6.83 -7.39 3.19
C VAL A 42 7.37 -6.09 2.58
N VAL A 43 7.04 -4.96 3.19
CA VAL A 43 7.53 -3.63 2.81
C VAL A 43 9.08 -3.57 2.80
N LEU A 44 9.75 -4.09 3.84
CA LEU A 44 11.21 -4.12 3.90
C LEU A 44 11.81 -5.06 2.84
N VAL A 45 11.10 -6.11 2.43
CA VAL A 45 11.51 -7.00 1.33
C VAL A 45 11.48 -6.24 0.00
N ILE A 46 10.42 -5.50 -0.29
CA ILE A 46 10.32 -4.69 -1.51
C ILE A 46 11.46 -3.67 -1.58
N ILE A 47 11.70 -2.93 -0.50
CA ILE A 47 12.81 -1.94 -0.45
C ILE A 47 14.16 -2.63 -0.65
N SER A 48 14.38 -3.77 0.00
CA SER A 48 15.64 -4.53 -0.15
C SER A 48 15.84 -5.00 -1.58
N LEU A 49 14.77 -5.44 -2.24
CA LEU A 49 14.80 -5.89 -3.63
C LEU A 49 14.98 -4.70 -4.60
N MET A 50 14.27 -3.59 -4.41
CA MET A 50 14.35 -2.42 -5.31
C MET A 50 15.68 -1.67 -5.20
N THR A 51 16.29 -1.63 -4.02
CA THR A 51 17.54 -0.87 -3.80
C THR A 51 18.81 -1.72 -3.83
N GLY A 52 18.69 -3.04 -3.90
CA GLY A 52 19.83 -3.97 -3.77
C GLY A 52 20.48 -3.94 -2.39
N ARG A 53 19.87 -3.29 -1.39
CA ARG A 53 20.36 -3.18 -0.01
C ARG A 53 19.52 -4.04 0.93
N ASN A 54 20.17 -4.83 1.78
CA ASN A 54 19.49 -5.70 2.73
C ASN A 54 18.99 -4.92 3.97
N TYR A 55 17.83 -4.26 3.84
CA TYR A 55 17.20 -3.53 4.94
C TYR A 55 16.61 -4.47 6.01
N ILE A 56 16.30 -5.71 5.65
CA ILE A 56 15.85 -6.76 6.56
C ILE A 56 16.97 -7.10 7.54
N GLY A 57 18.19 -7.28 7.03
CA GLY A 57 19.37 -7.53 7.85
C GLY A 57 19.70 -6.38 8.79
N SER A 58 19.50 -5.14 8.33
CA SER A 58 19.68 -3.95 9.18
C SER A 58 18.65 -3.85 10.28
N TYR A 59 17.40 -4.24 10.04
CA TYR A 59 16.33 -4.22 11.03
C TYR A 59 16.46 -5.36 12.07
N LEU A 60 16.77 -6.57 11.62
CA LEU A 60 16.97 -7.72 12.49
C LEU A 60 18.31 -7.70 13.22
N GLY A 61 19.31 -6.98 12.70
CA GLY A 61 20.65 -6.88 13.25
C GLY A 61 20.88 -5.74 14.25
N SER A 62 19.95 -4.78 14.37
CA SER A 62 20.11 -3.60 15.24
C SER A 62 19.71 -3.81 16.72
N GLY A 63 19.60 -5.03 17.15
CA GLY A 63 19.52 -5.42 18.57
C GLY A 63 20.90 -5.38 19.26
N GLY A 64 21.51 -4.17 19.34
CA GLY A 64 22.67 -3.98 20.21
C GLY A 64 23.98 -3.63 19.50
N ALA A 65 24.22 -2.34 19.28
CA ALA A 65 25.56 -1.72 19.35
C ALA A 65 25.41 -0.19 19.39
N THR A 66 25.64 0.39 20.54
CA THR A 66 25.83 1.84 20.72
C THR A 66 27.16 2.27 20.13
N THR A 67 27.14 2.95 19.00
CA THR A 67 28.29 3.74 18.54
C THR A 67 28.07 5.20 18.93
N GLN A 68 28.89 5.70 19.83
CA GLN A 68 29.00 7.12 20.14
C GLN A 68 29.46 7.89 18.90
N GLN A 69 28.61 8.75 18.40
CA GLN A 69 28.98 9.70 17.35
C GLN A 69 29.18 11.07 17.98
N GLN A 70 30.41 11.56 17.91
CA GLN A 70 30.84 12.87 18.38
C GLN A 70 30.05 13.98 17.67
N ALA A 71 29.53 14.93 18.46
CA ALA A 71 28.85 16.13 17.99
C ALA A 71 29.82 17.11 17.33
N PRO A 72 29.46 17.75 16.21
CA PRO A 72 30.23 18.86 15.65
C PRO A 72 29.99 20.17 16.45
N PRO A 73 30.92 21.13 16.41
CA PRO A 73 30.90 22.32 17.23
C PRO A 73 29.78 23.30 16.84
N SER A 74 29.16 23.89 17.83
CA SER A 74 28.09 24.89 17.73
C SER A 74 28.62 26.21 17.10
N SER A 75 28.07 26.60 15.95
CA SER A 75 28.21 27.96 15.41
C SER A 75 27.09 28.84 15.93
N GLN A 76 27.47 29.95 16.58
CA GLN A 76 26.62 31.02 17.06
C GLN A 76 25.87 31.70 15.91
N TYR A 77 24.54 31.75 16.00
CA TYR A 77 23.71 32.62 15.18
C TYR A 77 23.24 33.83 15.95
N GLY A 78 23.52 35.02 15.38
CA GLY A 78 23.05 36.29 15.85
C GLY A 78 21.55 36.50 15.55
N PRO A 79 20.86 37.43 16.28
CA PRO A 79 19.45 37.70 16.11
C PRO A 79 19.20 38.68 14.96
N GLY A 80 18.55 38.22 13.90
CA GLY A 80 18.11 39.08 12.82
C GLY A 80 17.91 38.33 11.50
N GLY A 81 16.85 37.57 11.35
CA GLY A 81 16.46 36.96 10.08
C GLY A 81 14.95 36.91 10.00
N GLN A 82 14.39 37.69 9.07
CA GLN A 82 12.99 37.65 8.67
C GLN A 82 12.53 36.22 8.43
N ALA A 83 11.40 35.85 9.00
CA ALA A 83 10.71 34.61 8.67
C ALA A 83 10.38 34.60 7.17
N SER A 84 11.19 33.92 6.41
CA SER A 84 10.84 33.54 5.04
C SER A 84 9.62 32.62 5.15
N SER A 85 8.50 33.06 4.59
CA SER A 85 7.33 32.22 4.38
C SER A 85 7.80 30.94 3.73
N ALA A 86 7.67 29.81 4.43
CA ALA A 86 7.90 28.49 3.87
C ALA A 86 7.07 28.39 2.59
N GLY A 87 7.74 28.33 1.44
CA GLY A 87 7.10 28.26 0.16
C GLY A 87 6.21 27.02 0.14
N ALA A 88 4.90 27.23 -0.02
CA ALA A 88 3.98 26.15 -0.31
C ALA A 88 4.54 25.37 -1.51
N VAL A 89 4.82 24.08 -1.31
CA VAL A 89 5.27 23.20 -2.40
C VAL A 89 4.16 23.20 -3.43
N SER A 90 4.41 23.79 -4.60
CA SER A 90 3.44 23.90 -5.68
C SER A 90 3.06 22.49 -6.13
N GLN A 91 1.84 22.10 -5.88
CA GLN A 91 1.27 20.84 -6.38
C GLN A 91 1.02 21.01 -7.88
N SER A 92 1.41 20.01 -8.69
CA SER A 92 1.15 20.07 -10.13
C SER A 92 -0.33 19.74 -10.41
N PRO A 93 -0.94 20.32 -11.45
CA PRO A 93 -2.32 20.02 -11.81
C PRO A 93 -2.59 18.52 -12.05
N GLY A 94 -1.59 17.78 -12.58
CA GLY A 94 -1.70 16.33 -12.77
C GLY A 94 -1.73 15.56 -11.47
N GLU A 95 -0.92 15.98 -10.48
CA GLU A 95 -0.87 15.37 -9.16
C GLU A 95 -2.17 15.65 -8.37
N ASP A 96 -2.75 16.83 -8.53
CA ASP A 96 -4.06 17.14 -7.93
C ASP A 96 -5.18 16.31 -8.55
N ARG A 97 -5.13 16.05 -9.86
CA ARG A 97 -6.06 15.14 -10.52
C ARG A 97 -5.92 13.71 -9.98
N SER A 98 -4.70 13.21 -9.80
CA SER A 98 -4.47 11.89 -9.21
C SER A 98 -4.97 11.82 -7.77
N ALA A 99 -4.78 12.86 -6.95
CA ALA A 99 -5.31 12.92 -5.60
C ALA A 99 -6.85 12.87 -5.57
N GLN A 100 -7.51 13.59 -6.50
CA GLN A 100 -8.97 13.56 -6.65
C GLN A 100 -9.46 12.20 -7.13
N LEU A 101 -8.72 11.52 -8.02
CA LEU A 101 -9.03 10.15 -8.45
C LEU A 101 -8.94 9.18 -7.28
N VAL A 102 -7.87 9.25 -6.47
CA VAL A 102 -7.73 8.44 -5.25
C VAL A 102 -8.91 8.66 -4.30
N SER A 103 -9.31 9.92 -4.10
CA SER A 103 -10.46 10.28 -3.26
C SER A 103 -11.77 9.69 -3.79
N TYR A 104 -11.99 9.78 -5.10
CA TYR A 104 -13.18 9.23 -5.77
C TYR A 104 -13.23 7.71 -5.63
N VAL A 105 -12.16 7.01 -6.00
CA VAL A 105 -12.09 5.55 -5.96
C VAL A 105 -12.25 5.02 -4.54
N LEU A 106 -11.58 5.64 -3.57
CA LEU A 106 -11.73 5.27 -2.16
C LEU A 106 -13.19 5.42 -1.71
N GLY A 107 -13.82 6.54 -2.03
CA GLY A 107 -15.22 6.82 -1.67
C GLY A 107 -16.21 5.83 -2.28
N ASP A 108 -16.06 5.52 -3.56
CA ASP A 108 -16.87 4.57 -4.31
C ASP A 108 -16.70 3.14 -3.79
N ALA A 109 -15.45 2.69 -3.67
CA ALA A 109 -15.14 1.34 -3.18
C ALA A 109 -15.59 1.14 -1.72
N GLN A 110 -15.43 2.15 -0.85
CA GLN A 110 -15.92 2.08 0.53
C GLN A 110 -17.45 2.01 0.61
N LYS A 111 -18.17 2.71 -0.28
CA LYS A 111 -19.63 2.63 -0.36
C LYS A 111 -20.07 1.23 -0.75
N PHE A 112 -19.44 0.64 -1.76
CA PHE A 112 -19.69 -0.73 -2.19
C PHE A 112 -19.43 -1.73 -1.05
N TRP A 113 -18.25 -1.68 -0.44
CA TRP A 113 -17.86 -2.63 0.61
C TRP A 113 -18.69 -2.50 1.88
N ALA A 114 -19.14 -1.28 2.23
CA ALA A 114 -20.04 -1.08 3.36
C ALA A 114 -21.36 -1.85 3.19
N GLY A 115 -21.95 -1.83 2.00
CA GLY A 115 -23.13 -2.63 1.69
C GLY A 115 -22.85 -4.13 1.72
N THR A 116 -21.81 -4.56 1.02
CA THR A 116 -21.43 -5.98 0.91
C THR A 116 -21.13 -6.62 2.27
N LEU A 117 -20.38 -5.94 3.13
CA LEU A 117 -20.06 -6.45 4.47
C LEU A 117 -21.26 -6.44 5.42
N GLN A 118 -22.15 -5.45 5.29
CA GLN A 118 -23.39 -5.41 6.07
C GLN A 118 -24.29 -6.64 5.78
N GLU A 119 -24.37 -7.08 4.53
CA GLU A 119 -25.09 -8.29 4.13
C GLU A 119 -24.52 -9.55 4.81
N GLN A 120 -23.24 -9.55 5.16
CA GLN A 120 -22.57 -10.63 5.89
C GLN A 120 -22.55 -10.42 7.41
N GLY A 121 -23.21 -9.39 7.93
CA GLY A 121 -23.25 -9.10 9.36
C GLY A 121 -21.94 -8.51 9.91
N VAL A 122 -21.03 -8.07 9.02
CA VAL A 122 -19.76 -7.42 9.40
C VAL A 122 -19.93 -5.91 9.39
N GLN A 123 -19.63 -5.25 10.50
CA GLN A 123 -19.68 -3.80 10.59
C GLN A 123 -18.52 -3.17 9.83
N TYR A 124 -18.83 -2.40 8.77
CA TYR A 124 -17.83 -1.65 8.05
C TYR A 124 -17.33 -0.45 8.86
N ARG A 125 -16.03 -0.26 8.91
CA ARG A 125 -15.35 0.95 9.41
C ARG A 125 -14.60 1.57 8.25
N ARG A 126 -14.71 2.89 8.07
CA ARG A 126 -14.06 3.58 6.94
C ARG A 126 -12.55 3.62 7.14
N ALA A 127 -11.82 3.27 6.09
CA ALA A 127 -10.40 3.55 5.98
C ALA A 127 -10.18 5.01 5.58
N LYS A 128 -9.00 5.55 5.91
CA LYS A 128 -8.52 6.82 5.36
C LYS A 128 -7.33 6.57 4.44
N VAL A 129 -7.12 7.46 3.48
CA VAL A 129 -5.88 7.51 2.72
C VAL A 129 -5.05 8.72 3.14
N VAL A 130 -3.77 8.50 3.38
CA VAL A 130 -2.77 9.54 3.66
C VAL A 130 -1.95 9.73 2.39
N LEU A 131 -2.10 10.89 1.75
CA LEU A 131 -1.26 11.31 0.63
C LEU A 131 -0.04 12.04 1.19
N TYR A 132 1.15 11.63 0.78
CA TYR A 132 2.39 12.22 1.29
C TYR A 132 3.45 12.36 0.19
N ARG A 133 4.59 12.97 0.50
CA ARG A 133 5.80 13.03 -0.34
C ARG A 133 7.00 12.55 0.45
N ASN A 134 7.84 11.75 -0.18
CA ASN A 134 9.09 11.22 0.34
C ASN A 134 8.91 10.32 1.56
N ALA A 135 8.47 10.86 2.70
CA ALA A 135 8.27 10.09 3.92
C ALA A 135 7.19 10.71 4.82
N THR A 136 6.47 9.86 5.56
CA THR A 136 5.55 10.24 6.64
C THR A 136 5.56 9.18 7.73
N TYR A 137 4.90 9.46 8.86
CA TYR A 137 4.71 8.48 9.92
C TYR A 137 3.37 7.79 9.80
N SER A 138 3.37 6.48 10.00
CA SER A 138 2.18 5.63 10.10
C SER A 138 2.15 4.88 11.44
N GLY A 139 1.02 4.28 11.77
CA GLY A 139 0.91 3.35 12.90
C GLY A 139 1.80 2.12 12.78
N CYS A 140 2.25 1.80 11.56
CA CYS A 140 3.15 0.67 11.26
C CYS A 140 4.62 1.08 11.15
N GLY A 141 4.97 2.34 11.44
CA GLY A 141 6.33 2.87 11.32
C GLY A 141 6.46 3.98 10.28
N THR A 142 7.68 4.28 9.87
CA THR A 142 7.94 5.31 8.85
C THR A 142 7.56 4.80 7.47
N ALA A 143 6.62 5.47 6.82
CA ALA A 143 6.29 5.31 5.41
C ALA A 143 7.29 6.10 4.56
N GLN A 144 7.88 5.46 3.56
CA GLN A 144 8.80 6.08 2.59
C GLN A 144 8.29 5.80 1.17
N SER A 145 8.50 6.73 0.24
CA SER A 145 8.02 6.59 -1.15
C SER A 145 8.50 5.31 -1.84
N GLN A 146 9.72 4.86 -1.49
CA GLN A 146 10.31 3.62 -2.04
C GLN A 146 9.56 2.35 -1.66
N VAL A 147 8.71 2.41 -0.63
CA VAL A 147 7.87 1.28 -0.19
C VAL A 147 6.72 1.02 -1.14
N GLY A 148 6.31 2.03 -1.89
CA GLY A 148 5.05 2.04 -2.63
C GLY A 148 3.84 2.29 -1.73
N PRO A 149 2.64 2.25 -2.28
CA PRO A 149 1.39 2.27 -1.51
C PRO A 149 1.31 1.08 -0.55
N PHE A 150 0.68 1.28 0.61
CA PHE A 150 0.42 0.18 1.54
C PHE A 150 -0.73 0.52 2.49
N TYR A 151 -1.40 -0.51 2.98
CA TYR A 151 -2.35 -0.42 4.09
C TYR A 151 -1.65 -0.71 5.42
N CYS A 152 -1.93 0.10 6.44
CA CYS A 152 -1.46 -0.13 7.80
C CYS A 152 -2.62 -0.59 8.70
N PRO A 153 -2.63 -1.83 9.21
CA PRO A 153 -3.71 -2.33 10.06
C PRO A 153 -3.75 -1.67 11.43
N ALA A 154 -2.61 -1.18 11.94
CA ALA A 154 -2.52 -0.59 13.28
C ALA A 154 -3.32 0.73 13.40
N ASP A 155 -3.39 1.53 12.34
CA ASP A 155 -4.16 2.78 12.32
C ASP A 155 -5.28 2.78 11.26
N GLN A 156 -5.44 1.68 10.51
CA GLN A 156 -6.47 1.46 9.50
C GLN A 156 -6.44 2.51 8.38
N LYS A 157 -5.24 2.87 7.96
CA LYS A 157 -5.01 3.85 6.90
C LYS A 157 -4.23 3.27 5.73
N ILE A 158 -4.53 3.77 4.54
CA ILE A 158 -3.74 3.55 3.33
C ILE A 158 -2.75 4.69 3.22
N TYR A 159 -1.51 4.39 2.91
CA TYR A 159 -0.43 5.37 2.72
C TYR A 159 0.03 5.36 1.29
N MET A 160 0.12 6.54 0.65
CA MET A 160 0.40 6.64 -0.77
C MET A 160 1.18 7.90 -1.11
N ASP A 161 2.36 7.73 -1.71
CA ASP A 161 3.05 8.81 -2.41
C ASP A 161 2.64 8.76 -3.89
N LEU A 162 2.09 9.86 -4.40
CA LEU A 162 1.59 9.90 -5.78
C LEU A 162 2.69 9.77 -6.84
N SER A 163 3.98 9.92 -6.48
CA SER A 163 5.10 9.60 -7.36
C SER A 163 5.17 8.12 -7.75
N PHE A 164 4.45 7.25 -7.02
CA PHE A 164 4.32 5.84 -7.34
C PHE A 164 3.69 5.60 -8.73
N TRP A 165 2.85 6.52 -9.23
CA TRP A 165 2.27 6.37 -10.56
C TRP A 165 3.33 6.36 -11.67
N ASP A 166 4.38 7.19 -11.53
CA ASP A 166 5.50 7.19 -12.46
C ASP A 166 6.31 5.89 -12.34
N GLU A 167 6.45 5.35 -11.13
CA GLU A 167 7.12 4.08 -10.91
C GLU A 167 6.33 2.91 -11.49
N LEU A 168 5.02 2.86 -11.26
CA LEU A 168 4.14 1.85 -11.85
C LEU A 168 4.21 1.86 -13.38
N ALA A 169 4.26 3.04 -13.99
CA ALA A 169 4.43 3.19 -15.44
C ALA A 169 5.78 2.64 -15.93
N LYS A 170 6.89 2.89 -15.21
CA LYS A 170 8.22 2.34 -15.51
C LYS A 170 8.26 0.82 -15.37
N LEU A 171 7.55 0.27 -14.40
CA LEU A 171 7.38 -1.17 -14.23
C LEU A 171 6.52 -1.81 -15.32
N GLY A 172 5.95 -1.03 -16.24
CA GLY A 172 5.10 -1.53 -17.31
C GLY A 172 3.61 -1.61 -16.95
N GLY A 173 3.20 -1.21 -15.75
CA GLY A 173 1.81 -1.21 -15.29
C GLY A 173 0.90 -0.18 -15.99
N GLY A 174 1.50 0.72 -16.75
CA GLY A 174 0.77 1.78 -17.46
C GLY A 174 0.46 2.98 -16.57
N SER A 175 -0.19 3.99 -17.18
CA SER A 175 -0.56 5.25 -16.53
C SER A 175 -2.05 5.54 -16.64
N SER A 176 -2.88 4.52 -16.94
CA SER A 176 -4.33 4.71 -17.04
C SER A 176 -4.92 5.03 -15.65
N GLU A 177 -6.03 5.77 -15.65
CA GLU A 177 -6.74 6.06 -14.39
C GLU A 177 -7.21 4.79 -13.71
N PHE A 178 -7.57 3.77 -14.49
CA PHE A 178 -7.97 2.48 -13.90
C PHE A 178 -6.78 1.69 -13.32
N ALA A 179 -5.56 1.85 -13.83
CA ALA A 179 -4.37 1.30 -13.19
C ALA A 179 -4.16 1.90 -11.78
N GLN A 180 -4.37 3.21 -11.64
CA GLN A 180 -4.34 3.89 -10.33
C GLN A 180 -5.51 3.44 -9.44
N ALA A 181 -6.71 3.32 -10.01
CA ALA A 181 -7.90 2.86 -9.29
C ALA A 181 -7.74 1.43 -8.76
N TYR A 182 -7.13 0.54 -9.55
CA TYR A 182 -6.80 -0.82 -9.11
C TYR A 182 -5.90 -0.82 -7.86
N VAL A 183 -4.85 0.00 -7.84
CA VAL A 183 -3.95 0.08 -6.67
C VAL A 183 -4.72 0.54 -5.42
N VAL A 184 -5.55 1.58 -5.53
CA VAL A 184 -6.37 2.06 -4.40
C VAL A 184 -7.34 0.97 -3.91
N ALA A 185 -7.98 0.24 -4.84
CA ALA A 185 -8.90 -0.83 -4.51
C ALA A 185 -8.19 -2.04 -3.89
N HIS A 186 -6.96 -2.35 -4.31
CA HIS A 186 -6.10 -3.37 -3.74
C HIS A 186 -5.74 -3.04 -2.28
N GLU A 187 -5.28 -1.82 -2.01
CA GLU A 187 -4.96 -1.39 -0.63
C GLU A 187 -6.21 -1.38 0.26
N LEU A 188 -7.37 -1.01 -0.29
CA LEU A 188 -8.63 -1.16 0.42
C LEU A 188 -8.99 -2.64 0.64
N GLY A 189 -8.59 -3.53 -0.26
CA GLY A 189 -8.71 -4.98 -0.10
C GLY A 189 -8.05 -5.48 1.19
N HIS A 190 -6.86 -4.97 1.53
CA HIS A 190 -6.21 -5.26 2.82
C HIS A 190 -7.02 -4.74 4.02
N HIS A 191 -7.67 -3.59 3.87
CA HIS A 191 -8.60 -3.12 4.91
C HIS A 191 -9.80 -4.07 5.09
N ILE A 192 -10.36 -4.58 3.99
CA ILE A 192 -11.43 -5.58 4.04
C ILE A 192 -10.96 -6.87 4.73
N GLN A 193 -9.75 -7.34 4.42
CA GLN A 193 -9.13 -8.48 5.11
C GLN A 193 -9.02 -8.27 6.62
N ASN A 194 -8.60 -7.09 7.04
CA ASN A 194 -8.54 -6.73 8.46
C ASN A 194 -9.94 -6.79 9.10
N LEU A 195 -10.97 -6.24 8.46
CA LEU A 195 -12.36 -6.29 8.95
C LEU A 195 -12.92 -7.72 9.02
N LEU A 196 -12.55 -8.60 8.08
CA LEU A 196 -12.92 -10.02 8.04
C LEU A 196 -12.10 -10.90 8.99
N GLY A 197 -11.06 -10.35 9.62
CA GLY A 197 -10.18 -11.07 10.54
C GLY A 197 -9.19 -12.01 9.83
N THR A 198 -8.94 -11.81 8.54
CA THR A 198 -7.95 -12.58 7.76
C THR A 198 -6.56 -12.40 8.32
N GLU A 199 -6.14 -11.17 8.63
CA GLU A 199 -4.81 -10.88 9.18
C GLU A 199 -4.53 -11.65 10.46
N GLN A 200 -5.47 -11.65 11.41
CA GLN A 200 -5.31 -12.37 12.69
C GLN A 200 -5.21 -13.89 12.48
N LYS A 201 -5.86 -14.44 11.44
CA LYS A 201 -5.73 -15.86 11.09
C LYS A 201 -4.33 -16.15 10.54
N VAL A 202 -3.85 -15.31 9.62
CA VAL A 202 -2.52 -15.42 9.01
C VAL A 202 -1.42 -15.27 10.06
N GLU A 203 -1.51 -14.30 10.97
CA GLU A 203 -0.56 -14.13 12.07
C GLU A 203 -0.47 -15.38 12.95
N ARG A 204 -1.61 -15.97 13.32
CA ARG A 204 -1.65 -17.21 14.09
C ARG A 204 -1.01 -18.38 13.34
N SER A 205 -1.30 -18.52 12.04
CA SER A 205 -0.70 -19.56 11.20
C SER A 205 0.82 -19.39 11.08
N ASN A 206 1.29 -18.15 10.91
CA ASN A 206 2.73 -17.85 10.84
C ASN A 206 3.45 -18.10 12.17
N ALA A 207 2.79 -17.87 13.31
CA ALA A 207 3.35 -18.18 14.62
C ALA A 207 3.50 -19.69 14.81
N GLN A 208 2.61 -20.50 14.24
CA GLN A 208 2.64 -21.97 14.29
C GLN A 208 3.59 -22.57 13.25
N ASN A 209 3.67 -22.00 12.07
CA ASN A 209 4.52 -22.45 10.96
C ASN A 209 5.26 -21.29 10.29
N PRO A 210 6.40 -20.84 10.84
CA PRO A 210 7.17 -19.72 10.27
C PRO A 210 7.71 -19.97 8.86
N SER A 211 7.90 -21.23 8.46
CA SER A 211 8.41 -21.59 7.14
C SER A 211 7.38 -21.35 6.01
N GLY A 212 6.09 -21.34 6.33
CA GLY A 212 5.00 -21.06 5.39
C GLY A 212 4.72 -19.56 5.16
N ARG A 213 5.46 -18.66 5.81
CA ARG A 213 5.17 -17.22 5.81
C ARG A 213 5.04 -16.60 4.42
N ASN A 214 5.97 -16.90 3.52
CA ASN A 214 5.95 -16.35 2.18
C ASN A 214 4.70 -16.79 1.40
N HIS A 215 4.33 -18.06 1.53
CA HIS A 215 3.12 -18.59 0.90
C HIS A 215 1.87 -17.88 1.43
N LEU A 216 1.72 -17.76 2.74
CA LEU A 216 0.60 -17.03 3.33
C LEU A 216 0.58 -15.55 2.93
N SER A 217 1.75 -14.92 2.78
CA SER A 217 1.85 -13.54 2.25
C SER A 217 1.29 -13.45 0.84
N VAL A 218 1.68 -14.38 -0.05
CA VAL A 218 1.14 -14.45 -1.42
C VAL A 218 -0.39 -14.62 -1.40
N GLU A 219 -0.94 -15.49 -0.55
CA GLU A 219 -2.39 -15.70 -0.46
C GLU A 219 -3.15 -14.45 -0.01
N VAL A 220 -2.56 -13.66 0.91
CA VAL A 220 -3.10 -12.35 1.34
C VAL A 220 -3.13 -11.37 0.17
N GLU A 221 -2.04 -11.25 -0.59
CA GLU A 221 -1.95 -10.35 -1.74
C GLU A 221 -2.94 -10.73 -2.84
N LEU A 222 -3.01 -12.01 -3.19
CA LEU A 222 -3.93 -12.51 -4.20
C LEU A 222 -5.40 -12.33 -3.79
N GLN A 223 -5.71 -12.39 -2.50
CA GLN A 223 -7.05 -12.09 -2.00
C GLN A 223 -7.37 -10.59 -2.13
N ALA A 224 -6.41 -9.69 -1.88
CA ALA A 224 -6.59 -8.26 -2.09
C ALA A 224 -6.80 -7.94 -3.59
N ASP A 225 -6.08 -8.59 -4.50
CA ASP A 225 -6.33 -8.51 -5.94
C ASP A 225 -7.75 -8.95 -6.31
N CYS A 226 -8.20 -10.05 -5.73
CA CYS A 226 -9.56 -10.56 -5.95
C CYS A 226 -10.61 -9.57 -5.44
N PHE A 227 -10.42 -8.96 -4.27
CA PHE A 227 -11.33 -7.94 -3.75
C PHE A 227 -11.36 -6.68 -4.62
N ALA A 228 -10.22 -6.27 -5.19
CA ALA A 228 -10.19 -5.22 -6.21
C ALA A 228 -11.03 -5.60 -7.44
N GLY A 229 -10.97 -6.86 -7.88
CA GLY A 229 -11.80 -7.38 -8.96
C GLY A 229 -13.30 -7.39 -8.63
N VAL A 230 -13.68 -7.75 -7.39
CA VAL A 230 -15.08 -7.71 -6.92
C VAL A 230 -15.64 -6.30 -6.96
N TRP A 231 -14.86 -5.31 -6.50
CA TRP A 231 -15.24 -3.90 -6.63
C TRP A 231 -15.37 -3.48 -8.10
N ALA A 232 -14.41 -3.83 -8.95
CA ALA A 232 -14.43 -3.50 -10.38
C ALA A 232 -15.70 -4.04 -11.08
N LYS A 233 -16.15 -5.25 -10.72
CA LYS A 233 -17.43 -5.80 -11.23
C LYS A 233 -18.62 -4.93 -10.86
N SER A 234 -18.66 -4.42 -9.64
CA SER A 234 -19.73 -3.51 -9.21
C SER A 234 -19.72 -2.22 -10.03
N GLY A 235 -18.52 -1.71 -10.36
CA GLY A 235 -18.34 -0.55 -11.23
C GLY A 235 -18.78 -0.80 -12.68
N GLU A 236 -18.52 -2.00 -13.23
CA GLU A 236 -19.05 -2.39 -14.53
C GLU A 236 -20.59 -2.46 -14.51
N ALA A 237 -21.17 -3.07 -13.47
CA ALA A 237 -22.62 -3.19 -13.34
C ALA A 237 -23.32 -1.82 -13.23
N SER A 238 -22.68 -0.83 -12.62
CA SER A 238 -23.17 0.55 -12.54
C SER A 238 -22.77 1.44 -13.72
N GLY A 239 -21.97 0.94 -14.66
CA GLY A 239 -21.65 1.56 -15.93
C GLY A 239 -20.58 2.66 -15.87
N HIS A 240 -19.83 2.79 -14.76
CA HIS A 240 -18.74 3.77 -14.66
C HIS A 240 -17.34 3.15 -14.83
N ILE A 241 -17.21 1.82 -14.81
CA ILE A 241 -16.02 1.10 -15.22
C ILE A 241 -16.35 0.36 -16.53
N HIS A 242 -15.49 0.46 -17.54
CA HIS A 242 -15.69 -0.15 -18.84
C HIS A 242 -14.72 -1.31 -19.07
N THR A 243 -15.07 -2.22 -19.96
CA THR A 243 -14.23 -3.40 -20.26
C THR A 243 -12.82 -3.00 -20.70
N ASP A 244 -12.67 -1.90 -21.44
CA ASP A 244 -11.36 -1.39 -21.87
C ASP A 244 -10.50 -0.90 -20.67
N ASP A 245 -11.13 -0.45 -19.58
CA ASP A 245 -10.44 -0.03 -18.37
C ASP A 245 -9.78 -1.22 -17.68
N ILE A 246 -10.44 -2.39 -17.66
CA ILE A 246 -10.00 -3.60 -16.99
C ILE A 246 -8.61 -4.03 -17.43
N ALA A 247 -8.30 -3.88 -18.74
CA ALA A 247 -6.97 -4.17 -19.26
C ALA A 247 -5.86 -3.35 -18.58
N GLY A 248 -6.18 -2.10 -18.17
CA GLY A 248 -5.27 -1.25 -17.41
C GLY A 248 -4.99 -1.79 -16.01
N GLY A 249 -6.01 -2.27 -15.32
CA GLY A 249 -5.88 -2.90 -13.99
C GLY A 249 -5.08 -4.20 -14.03
N LEU A 250 -5.38 -5.08 -15.00
CA LEU A 250 -4.62 -6.32 -15.20
C LEU A 250 -3.14 -6.04 -15.46
N LYS A 251 -2.85 -5.06 -16.31
CA LYS A 251 -1.48 -4.64 -16.60
C LYS A 251 -0.77 -4.12 -15.35
N ALA A 252 -1.46 -3.36 -14.50
CA ALA A 252 -0.92 -2.88 -13.23
C ALA A 252 -0.66 -4.03 -12.26
N ALA A 253 -1.59 -4.99 -12.13
CA ALA A 253 -1.43 -6.18 -11.32
C ALA A 253 -0.21 -7.02 -11.75
N ALA A 254 -0.06 -7.24 -13.07
CA ALA A 254 1.07 -7.98 -13.62
C ALA A 254 2.42 -7.30 -13.35
N ALA A 255 2.47 -5.97 -13.44
CA ALA A 255 3.69 -5.18 -13.30
C ALA A 255 4.32 -5.24 -11.90
N VAL A 256 3.50 -5.50 -10.88
CA VAL A 256 3.97 -5.61 -9.49
C VAL A 256 4.07 -7.07 -9.01
N GLY A 257 4.00 -8.05 -9.92
CA GLY A 257 4.25 -9.46 -9.63
C GLY A 257 5.73 -9.75 -9.37
N ASP A 258 6.02 -10.60 -8.38
CA ASP A 258 7.40 -10.89 -7.93
C ASP A 258 8.31 -11.40 -9.06
N ASN A 259 7.79 -12.25 -9.97
CA ASN A 259 8.56 -12.74 -11.12
C ASN A 259 8.95 -11.61 -12.08
N HIS A 260 8.08 -10.61 -12.28
CA HIS A 260 8.36 -9.46 -13.11
C HIS A 260 9.41 -8.57 -12.47
N LEU A 261 9.25 -8.23 -11.19
CA LEU A 261 10.17 -7.39 -10.44
C LEU A 261 11.56 -8.03 -10.34
N GLN A 262 11.66 -9.33 -10.05
CA GLN A 262 12.93 -10.07 -10.02
C GLN A 262 13.58 -10.13 -11.41
N GLY A 263 12.79 -10.31 -12.47
CA GLY A 263 13.28 -10.32 -13.86
C GLY A 263 13.87 -8.99 -14.28
N MET A 264 13.26 -7.86 -13.92
CA MET A 264 13.77 -6.51 -14.21
C MET A 264 15.11 -6.23 -13.53
N GLN A 265 15.38 -6.85 -12.39
CA GLN A 265 16.66 -6.72 -11.68
C GLN A 265 17.79 -7.58 -12.28
N GLY A 266 17.53 -8.32 -13.36
CA GLY A 266 18.49 -9.19 -14.02
C GLY A 266 18.85 -10.45 -13.23
N GLY A 267 18.05 -10.79 -12.21
CA GLY A 267 18.22 -11.98 -11.39
C GLY A 267 17.48 -13.21 -11.93
N THR A 268 17.78 -14.37 -11.35
CA THR A 268 16.99 -15.59 -11.55
C THR A 268 15.69 -15.47 -10.77
N VAL A 269 14.57 -15.73 -11.44
CA VAL A 269 13.26 -15.75 -10.78
C VAL A 269 13.20 -16.92 -9.79
N ARG A 270 12.84 -16.63 -8.55
CA ARG A 270 12.82 -17.58 -7.43
C ARG A 270 11.43 -17.62 -6.78
N PRO A 271 10.54 -18.54 -7.22
CA PRO A 271 9.18 -18.62 -6.69
C PRO A 271 9.09 -18.85 -5.16
N ASP A 272 10.09 -19.53 -4.60
CA ASP A 272 10.19 -19.79 -3.15
C ASP A 272 10.37 -18.48 -2.31
N THR A 273 10.77 -17.39 -2.96
CA THR A 273 10.95 -16.08 -2.31
C THR A 273 9.80 -15.11 -2.57
N PHE A 274 8.77 -15.52 -3.30
CA PHE A 274 7.63 -14.65 -3.59
C PHE A 274 6.88 -14.28 -2.32
N THR A 275 6.46 -13.03 -2.25
CA THR A 275 5.66 -12.47 -1.16
C THR A 275 4.39 -11.79 -1.65
N HIS A 276 4.32 -11.44 -2.96
CA HIS A 276 3.16 -10.83 -3.61
C HIS A 276 2.50 -11.74 -4.64
N GLY A 277 3.17 -12.83 -5.02
CA GLY A 277 2.71 -13.74 -6.05
C GLY A 277 3.24 -13.41 -7.45
N SER A 278 3.03 -14.33 -8.37
CA SER A 278 3.42 -14.11 -9.77
C SER A 278 2.46 -13.15 -10.48
N SER A 279 2.93 -12.47 -11.53
CA SER A 279 2.08 -11.67 -12.42
C SER A 279 0.83 -12.42 -12.87
N ALA A 280 0.99 -13.68 -13.25
CA ALA A 280 -0.11 -14.52 -13.72
C ALA A 280 -1.12 -14.85 -12.60
N ASP A 281 -0.66 -15.10 -11.37
CA ASP A 281 -1.56 -15.34 -10.23
C ASP A 281 -2.33 -14.08 -9.85
N ARG A 282 -1.69 -12.91 -9.85
CA ARG A 282 -2.31 -11.62 -9.57
C ARG A 282 -3.41 -11.29 -10.58
N GLU A 283 -3.12 -11.41 -11.88
CA GLU A 283 -4.14 -11.25 -12.94
C GLU A 283 -5.29 -12.26 -12.80
N LYS A 284 -4.97 -13.52 -12.51
CA LYS A 284 -5.94 -14.60 -12.33
C LYS A 284 -6.91 -14.28 -11.19
N TRP A 285 -6.40 -13.83 -10.04
CA TRP A 285 -7.25 -13.57 -8.89
C TRP A 285 -8.06 -12.30 -9.03
N PHE A 286 -7.52 -11.24 -9.64
CA PHE A 286 -8.30 -10.08 -10.03
C PHE A 286 -9.47 -10.47 -10.95
N ASN A 287 -9.20 -11.25 -12.02
CA ASN A 287 -10.24 -11.75 -12.93
C ASN A 287 -11.25 -12.67 -12.23
N ARG A 288 -10.82 -13.42 -11.22
CA ARG A 288 -11.72 -14.25 -10.42
C ARG A 288 -12.70 -13.39 -9.63
N GLY A 289 -12.23 -12.31 -9.01
CA GLY A 289 -13.08 -11.33 -8.33
C GLY A 289 -14.03 -10.65 -9.30
N LEU A 290 -13.54 -10.19 -10.44
CA LEU A 290 -14.32 -9.56 -11.50
C LEU A 290 -15.43 -10.47 -12.03
N SER A 291 -15.15 -11.76 -12.22
CA SER A 291 -16.14 -12.73 -12.71
C SER A 291 -17.09 -13.19 -11.62
N GLY A 292 -16.57 -13.52 -10.43
CA GLY A 292 -17.33 -14.05 -9.31
C GLY A 292 -18.19 -13.00 -8.61
N GLY A 293 -17.63 -11.84 -8.33
CA GLY A 293 -18.29 -10.69 -7.73
C GLY A 293 -18.71 -10.86 -6.28
N THR A 294 -18.12 -11.80 -5.54
CA THR A 294 -18.47 -12.10 -4.14
C THR A 294 -17.20 -12.31 -3.30
N ILE A 295 -17.30 -12.11 -1.99
CA ILE A 295 -16.21 -12.40 -1.04
C ILE A 295 -15.81 -13.87 -1.11
N ASP A 296 -16.78 -14.78 -1.21
CA ASP A 296 -16.54 -16.23 -1.25
C ASP A 296 -15.70 -16.65 -2.48
N SER A 297 -15.82 -15.91 -3.60
CA SER A 297 -14.99 -16.16 -4.79
C SER A 297 -13.51 -15.88 -4.54
N CYS A 298 -13.17 -15.15 -3.47
CA CYS A 298 -11.82 -14.72 -3.12
C CYS A 298 -11.16 -15.54 -2.01
N ASN A 299 -11.56 -16.80 -1.84
CA ASN A 299 -10.90 -17.70 -0.88
C ASN A 299 -9.58 -18.23 -1.47
N THR A 300 -8.47 -17.50 -1.24
CA THR A 300 -7.12 -17.90 -1.68
C THR A 300 -6.52 -18.99 -0.81
N PHE A 301 -6.98 -19.12 0.43
CA PHE A 301 -6.43 -20.04 1.44
C PHE A 301 -6.96 -21.48 1.30
N ALA A 302 -7.85 -21.77 0.36
CA ALA A 302 -8.45 -23.10 0.17
C ALA A 302 -7.50 -24.16 -0.45
N GLY A 303 -6.30 -23.76 -0.88
CA GLY A 303 -5.31 -24.65 -1.51
C GLY A 303 -4.22 -25.16 -0.58
N GLY A 304 -4.28 -24.86 0.71
CA GLY A 304 -3.26 -25.15 1.72
C GLY A 304 -3.57 -26.32 2.66
N GLU A 305 -4.38 -27.31 2.20
CA GLU A 305 -4.54 -28.62 2.86
C GLU A 305 -3.75 -29.71 2.16
#